data_866c93e135a12c44b598db28d9218f8e
#
_entry.id   866c93e135a12c44b598db28d9218f8e
#
_cell.length_a   1.000
_cell.length_b   1.000
_cell.length_c   1.000
_cell.angle_alpha   90.00
_cell.angle_beta   90.00
_cell.angle_gamma   90.00
#
_symmetry.space_group_name_H-M   'P 1'
#
loop_
_entity.id
_entity.type
_entity.pdbx_description
1 polymer ?
#
loop_
_entity_poly.entity_id
_entity_poly.type
_entity_poly.pdbx_seq_one_letter_code
_entity_poly.pdbx_strand_id
1 'polypeptide(L)'
;MSEQIVQVENVNPSDLYGANDQYLTMIKSLFPKIKVIARGDYIKIIGNDDEVEYFINRLNLLILHLERYGNISAKVVEDIMLCAGESDFIKNINDSDVLVYGRNGLQIKAMTANQKLMVKASEEKDMIFAIGPAGTGKTYTAVALAVRALKNKEVRRIILTRPAVEAGENLGFLPGDLKEKLDPYLQPLYDALRDMLPQSKLEAFMGDGTIEIAPLAFMRGRTLDHAFVILDEAQNATRSQLKMFLTRMGRSAKFVITGDITQIDLPKNQPSGLPQAIEVLKDVKGIDFIFLSEKDVVRHKLVTDIVNAYKKYYHDNDEDDDKVEAKAEKNDNIDNNNVEKD
;
A
#
# COMPACT_ATOMS: atom_id res chain seq x y z
N MET A 1 43.96 -18.67 14.40
CA MET A 1 43.52 -17.67 13.41
C MET A 1 42.82 -18.44 12.32
N SER A 2 41.57 -18.16 12.15
CA SER A 2 40.71 -18.78 11.09
C SER A 2 40.63 -17.85 9.91
N GLU A 3 40.62 -18.45 8.72
CA GLU A 3 40.39 -17.77 7.46
C GLU A 3 39.15 -18.41 6.82
N GLN A 4 38.11 -17.59 6.56
CA GLN A 4 36.87 -18.04 5.91
C GLN A 4 36.58 -17.14 4.70
N ILE A 5 35.96 -17.73 3.67
CA ILE A 5 35.52 -17.01 2.47
C ILE A 5 34.00 -17.19 2.35
N VAL A 6 33.28 -16.07 2.30
CA VAL A 6 31.85 -16.03 2.06
C VAL A 6 31.62 -15.52 0.64
N GLN A 7 30.86 -16.27 -0.14
CA GLN A 7 30.41 -15.84 -1.46
C GLN A 7 29.07 -15.13 -1.33
N VAL A 8 28.96 -13.96 -1.91
CA VAL A 8 27.74 -13.14 -1.94
C VAL A 8 26.91 -13.58 -3.14
N GLU A 9 25.93 -14.44 -2.88
CA GLU A 9 25.02 -14.95 -3.91
C GLU A 9 23.66 -14.22 -3.84
N ASN A 10 22.93 -14.16 -4.94
CA ASN A 10 21.55 -13.61 -5.07
C ASN A 10 21.39 -12.11 -4.81
N VAL A 11 22.43 -11.38 -4.44
CA VAL A 11 22.42 -9.93 -4.26
C VAL A 11 23.55 -9.26 -5.00
N ASN A 12 23.37 -8.01 -5.42
CA ASN A 12 24.42 -7.26 -6.04
C ASN A 12 25.44 -6.80 -4.96
N PRO A 13 26.73 -7.19 -5.05
CA PRO A 13 27.74 -6.77 -4.08
C PRO A 13 27.81 -5.26 -3.88
N SER A 14 27.54 -4.45 -4.91
CA SER A 14 27.51 -2.99 -4.79
C SER A 14 26.43 -2.48 -3.84
N ASP A 15 25.30 -3.18 -3.74
CA ASP A 15 24.23 -2.83 -2.81
C ASP A 15 24.59 -3.19 -1.37
N LEU A 16 25.35 -4.29 -1.19
CA LEU A 16 25.87 -4.71 0.11
C LEU A 16 26.99 -3.79 0.61
N TYR A 17 27.89 -3.36 -0.28
CA TYR A 17 29.02 -2.50 0.10
C TYR A 17 28.61 -1.02 0.22
N GLY A 18 27.52 -0.62 -0.46
CA GLY A 18 27.04 0.76 -0.54
C GLY A 18 27.85 1.64 -1.47
N ALA A 19 27.33 2.82 -1.73
CA ALA A 19 28.03 3.80 -2.58
C ALA A 19 29.42 4.13 -2.00
N ASN A 20 30.47 4.01 -2.83
CA ASN A 20 31.85 4.20 -2.42
C ASN A 20 32.28 3.33 -1.21
N ASP A 21 31.76 2.11 -1.13
CA ASP A 21 32.06 1.15 -0.04
C ASP A 21 31.71 1.67 1.37
N GLN A 22 30.76 2.59 1.49
CA GLN A 22 30.41 3.22 2.77
C GLN A 22 29.95 2.18 3.83
N TYR A 23 29.13 1.19 3.45
CA TYR A 23 28.68 0.15 4.37
C TYR A 23 29.80 -0.85 4.69
N LEU A 24 30.62 -1.20 3.71
CA LEU A 24 31.79 -2.04 3.95
C LEU A 24 32.78 -1.38 4.90
N THR A 25 33.01 -0.08 4.77
CA THR A 25 33.87 0.69 5.67
C THR A 25 33.28 0.72 7.09
N MET A 26 31.99 0.93 7.21
CA MET A 26 31.27 0.87 8.48
C MET A 26 31.40 -0.52 9.14
N ILE A 27 31.12 -1.59 8.40
CA ILE A 27 31.25 -2.98 8.87
C ILE A 27 32.67 -3.24 9.41
N LYS A 28 33.70 -2.82 8.67
CA LYS A 28 35.09 -2.95 9.10
C LYS A 28 35.38 -2.19 10.41
N SER A 29 34.78 -1.01 10.61
CA SER A 29 34.97 -0.22 11.83
C SER A 29 34.29 -0.84 13.05
N LEU A 30 33.17 -1.55 12.85
CA LEU A 30 32.47 -2.25 13.92
C LEU A 30 33.19 -3.51 14.43
N PHE A 31 34.08 -4.09 13.58
CA PHE A 31 34.82 -5.31 13.91
C PHE A 31 36.34 -5.11 13.78
N PRO A 32 36.98 -4.29 14.63
CA PRO A 32 38.40 -3.92 14.48
C PRO A 32 39.36 -5.10 14.65
N LYS A 33 38.92 -6.21 15.26
CA LYS A 33 39.73 -7.42 15.47
C LYS A 33 39.68 -8.39 14.30
N ILE A 34 38.81 -8.15 13.33
CA ILE A 34 38.62 -8.99 12.13
C ILE A 34 39.12 -8.22 10.93
N LYS A 35 39.93 -8.90 10.11
CA LYS A 35 40.37 -8.36 8.81
C LYS A 35 39.38 -8.82 7.73
N VAL A 36 38.60 -7.87 7.19
CA VAL A 36 37.64 -8.09 6.12
C VAL A 36 38.18 -7.59 4.80
N ILE A 37 38.28 -8.45 3.78
CA ILE A 37 38.73 -8.15 2.44
C ILE A 37 37.63 -8.55 1.46
N ALA A 38 36.96 -7.56 0.85
CA ALA A 38 35.95 -7.78 -0.18
C ALA A 38 36.57 -7.62 -1.58
N ARG A 39 36.27 -8.55 -2.50
CA ARG A 39 36.67 -8.51 -3.90
C ARG A 39 35.57 -9.08 -4.78
N GLY A 40 34.81 -8.21 -5.46
CA GLY A 40 33.66 -8.62 -6.23
C GLY A 40 32.60 -9.26 -5.33
N ASP A 41 32.25 -10.50 -5.63
CA ASP A 41 31.27 -11.33 -4.91
C ASP A 41 31.88 -12.17 -3.76
N TYR A 42 33.18 -12.06 -3.49
CA TYR A 42 33.86 -12.80 -2.41
C TYR A 42 34.27 -11.87 -1.28
N ILE A 43 33.95 -12.28 -0.05
CA ILE A 43 34.38 -11.63 1.18
C ILE A 43 35.26 -12.60 1.97
N LYS A 44 36.54 -12.28 2.07
CA LYS A 44 37.51 -13.01 2.86
C LYS A 44 37.59 -12.41 4.26
N ILE A 45 37.49 -13.26 5.27
CA ILE A 45 37.41 -12.88 6.69
C ILE A 45 38.51 -13.61 7.43
N ILE A 46 39.34 -12.87 8.17
CA ILE A 46 40.48 -13.42 8.92
C ILE A 46 40.42 -12.87 10.35
N GLY A 47 40.44 -13.78 11.33
CA GLY A 47 40.39 -13.40 12.74
C GLY A 47 40.48 -14.59 13.69
N ASN A 48 40.01 -14.42 14.91
CA ASN A 48 39.86 -15.54 15.86
C ASN A 48 38.60 -16.34 15.51
N ASP A 49 38.59 -17.64 15.79
CA ASP A 49 37.53 -18.56 15.35
C ASP A 49 36.13 -18.10 15.79
N ASP A 50 35.95 -17.80 17.08
CA ASP A 50 34.67 -17.35 17.62
C ASP A 50 34.20 -16.00 17.03
N GLU A 51 35.15 -15.06 16.81
CA GLU A 51 34.85 -13.75 16.23
C GLU A 51 34.50 -13.84 14.73
N VAL A 52 35.18 -14.76 14.00
CA VAL A 52 34.93 -15.02 12.58
C VAL A 52 33.56 -15.67 12.40
N GLU A 53 33.21 -16.66 13.22
CA GLU A 53 31.90 -17.30 13.18
C GLU A 53 30.78 -16.32 13.50
N TYR A 54 30.92 -15.51 14.54
CA TYR A 54 29.98 -14.45 14.89
C TYR A 54 29.79 -13.49 13.71
N PHE A 55 30.88 -13.00 13.13
CA PHE A 55 30.84 -12.09 12.00
C PHE A 55 30.11 -12.68 10.78
N ILE A 56 30.40 -13.94 10.44
CA ILE A 56 29.79 -14.65 9.31
C ILE A 56 28.28 -14.77 9.51
N ASN A 57 27.83 -15.11 10.70
CA ASN A 57 26.43 -15.19 11.02
C ASN A 57 25.73 -13.83 10.84
N ARG A 58 26.37 -12.71 11.24
CA ARG A 58 25.86 -11.37 11.01
C ARG A 58 25.85 -10.95 9.56
N LEU A 59 26.93 -11.26 8.84
CA LEU A 59 27.03 -11.00 7.42
C LEU A 59 25.93 -11.74 6.62
N ASN A 60 25.69 -13.00 6.94
CA ASN A 60 24.62 -13.78 6.32
C ASN A 60 23.23 -13.20 6.60
N LEU A 61 22.98 -12.70 7.82
CA LEU A 61 21.75 -11.98 8.15
C LEU A 61 21.60 -10.69 7.34
N LEU A 62 22.69 -9.96 7.13
CA LEU A 62 22.69 -8.75 6.32
C LEU A 62 22.44 -9.05 4.82
N ILE A 63 23.04 -10.13 4.30
CA ILE A 63 22.80 -10.61 2.94
C ILE A 63 21.33 -11.04 2.79
N LEU A 64 20.81 -11.82 3.71
CA LEU A 64 19.40 -12.25 3.73
C LEU A 64 18.45 -11.05 3.80
N HIS A 65 18.78 -10.03 4.59
CA HIS A 65 18.01 -8.80 4.66
C HIS A 65 18.01 -8.08 3.29
N LEU A 66 19.19 -7.95 2.67
CA LEU A 66 19.32 -7.32 1.35
C LEU A 66 18.58 -8.11 0.26
N GLU A 67 18.67 -9.44 0.28
CA GLU A 67 17.94 -10.34 -0.62
C GLU A 67 16.41 -10.15 -0.49
N ARG A 68 15.92 -10.09 0.74
CA ARG A 68 14.48 -10.00 1.05
C ARG A 68 13.92 -8.61 0.76
N TYR A 69 14.64 -7.56 1.09
CA TYR A 69 14.13 -6.18 1.05
C TYR A 69 14.70 -5.33 -0.08
N GLY A 70 15.75 -5.79 -0.74
CA GLY A 70 16.36 -5.16 -1.92
C GLY A 70 17.20 -3.92 -1.65
N ASN A 71 17.31 -3.48 -0.38
CA ASN A 71 18.24 -2.40 0.01
C ASN A 71 18.60 -2.49 1.51
N ILE A 72 19.69 -1.79 1.88
CA ILE A 72 20.10 -1.61 3.29
C ILE A 72 20.40 -0.14 3.54
N SER A 73 20.27 0.30 4.79
CA SER A 73 20.67 1.62 5.25
C SER A 73 21.78 1.50 6.29
N ALA A 74 22.51 2.58 6.57
CA ALA A 74 23.56 2.59 7.58
C ALA A 74 23.05 2.11 8.94
N LYS A 75 21.83 2.52 9.34
CA LYS A 75 21.19 2.08 10.57
C LYS A 75 20.91 0.57 10.58
N VAL A 76 20.44 0.01 9.47
CA VAL A 76 20.19 -1.44 9.33
C VAL A 76 21.49 -2.22 9.43
N VAL A 77 22.57 -1.72 8.81
CA VAL A 77 23.92 -2.32 8.93
C VAL A 77 24.37 -2.34 10.39
N GLU A 78 24.25 -1.20 11.08
CA GLU A 78 24.62 -1.09 12.49
C GLU A 78 23.80 -2.02 13.38
N ASP A 79 22.49 -1.99 13.25
CA ASP A 79 21.55 -2.82 14.02
C ASP A 79 21.84 -4.32 13.82
N ILE A 80 22.05 -4.77 12.57
CA ILE A 80 22.35 -6.18 12.26
C ILE A 80 23.71 -6.59 12.80
N MET A 81 24.73 -5.77 12.61
CA MET A 81 26.10 -6.14 12.94
C MET A 81 26.39 -6.08 14.43
N LEU A 82 25.66 -5.25 15.22
CA LEU A 82 25.88 -5.05 16.69
C LEU A 82 24.90 -5.79 17.58
N CYS A 83 23.75 -6.27 17.10
CA CYS A 83 22.75 -6.95 17.93
C CYS A 83 23.32 -8.19 18.63
N ALA A 84 23.19 -8.25 19.97
CA ALA A 84 23.81 -9.29 20.81
C ALA A 84 23.11 -10.67 20.78
N GLY A 85 21.98 -10.84 20.07
CA GLY A 85 21.24 -12.11 20.02
C GLY A 85 20.53 -12.36 18.70
N GLU A 86 20.61 -13.57 18.15
CA GLU A 86 19.82 -14.01 17.00
C GLU A 86 18.32 -13.87 17.26
N SER A 87 17.87 -14.17 18.51
CA SER A 87 16.46 -14.06 18.90
C SER A 87 15.94 -12.62 18.89
N ASP A 88 16.76 -11.63 19.24
CA ASP A 88 16.34 -10.22 19.28
C ASP A 88 16.37 -9.61 17.90
N PHE A 89 17.26 -10.06 17.02
CA PHE A 89 17.31 -9.64 15.62
C PHE A 89 16.23 -10.33 14.80
N ILE A 90 15.99 -11.62 15.00
CA ILE A 90 14.84 -12.33 14.40
C ILE A 90 13.52 -11.74 14.92
N LYS A 91 13.44 -11.27 16.17
CA LYS A 91 12.31 -10.48 16.70
C LYS A 91 12.23 -9.09 16.04
N ASN A 92 13.36 -8.44 15.77
CA ASN A 92 13.42 -7.13 15.11
C ASN A 92 13.29 -7.23 13.57
N ILE A 93 13.71 -8.34 12.95
CA ILE A 93 13.32 -8.71 11.56
C ILE A 93 11.84 -9.11 11.50
N ASN A 94 11.34 -9.70 12.56
CA ASN A 94 9.92 -9.84 12.88
C ASN A 94 9.34 -8.57 13.53
N ASP A 95 9.96 -7.39 13.37
CA ASP A 95 9.24 -6.13 13.45
C ASP A 95 8.28 -6.18 12.25
N SER A 96 7.22 -6.93 12.49
CA SER A 96 6.19 -7.42 11.57
C SER A 96 5.43 -6.28 10.89
N ASP A 97 5.81 -5.06 11.22
CA ASP A 97 5.19 -3.85 10.76
C ASP A 97 5.82 -3.31 9.47
N VAL A 98 7.10 -3.66 9.13
CA VAL A 98 7.75 -3.20 7.90
C VAL A 98 7.30 -4.08 6.73
N LEU A 99 6.55 -3.48 5.82
CA LEU A 99 6.05 -4.15 4.61
C LEU A 99 7.08 -4.14 3.49
N VAL A 100 7.69 -2.98 3.26
CA VAL A 100 8.65 -2.75 2.18
C VAL A 100 9.68 -1.73 2.62
N TYR A 101 10.94 -1.92 2.21
CA TYR A 101 11.93 -0.84 2.18
C TYR A 101 11.86 -0.17 0.81
N GLY A 102 11.48 1.08 0.83
CA GLY A 102 11.33 1.91 -0.34
C GLY A 102 12.59 2.68 -0.71
N ARG A 103 12.40 3.75 -1.49
CA ARG A 103 13.49 4.62 -1.95
C ARG A 103 14.23 5.26 -0.77
N ASN A 104 15.56 5.36 -0.86
CA ASN A 104 16.44 5.95 0.18
C ASN A 104 16.30 5.30 1.57
N GLY A 105 15.95 4.03 1.65
CA GLY A 105 15.79 3.33 2.92
C GLY A 105 14.49 3.66 3.67
N LEU A 106 13.52 4.29 3.02
CA LEU A 106 12.20 4.57 3.60
C LEU A 106 11.54 3.27 4.08
N GLN A 107 11.29 3.17 5.37
CA GLN A 107 10.58 2.04 5.94
C GLN A 107 9.07 2.24 5.79
N ILE A 108 8.43 1.44 4.95
CA ILE A 108 6.99 1.45 4.77
C ILE A 108 6.38 0.41 5.69
N LYS A 109 5.59 0.88 6.66
CA LYS A 109 5.05 0.08 7.76
C LYS A 109 3.53 0.14 7.81
N ALA A 110 2.92 -0.91 8.38
CA ALA A 110 1.54 -0.84 8.83
C ALA A 110 1.49 -0.05 10.16
N MET A 111 1.02 1.21 10.07
CA MET A 111 1.07 2.17 11.18
C MET A 111 -0.08 1.98 12.17
N THR A 112 -1.24 1.50 11.71
CA THR A 112 -2.44 1.38 12.55
C THR A 112 -2.85 -0.08 12.75
N ALA A 113 -3.69 -0.33 13.76
CA ALA A 113 -4.19 -1.67 14.04
C ALA A 113 -4.92 -2.28 12.85
N ASN A 114 -5.75 -1.49 12.14
CA ASN A 114 -6.50 -2.00 10.99
C ASN A 114 -5.60 -2.19 9.76
N GLN A 115 -4.55 -1.39 9.57
CA GLN A 115 -3.53 -1.67 8.55
C GLN A 115 -2.78 -2.99 8.86
N LYS A 116 -2.49 -3.29 10.12
CA LYS A 116 -1.92 -4.59 10.53
C LYS A 116 -2.88 -5.75 10.26
N LEU A 117 -4.17 -5.55 10.46
CA LEU A 117 -5.19 -6.53 10.06
C LEU A 117 -5.22 -6.75 8.54
N MET A 118 -5.06 -5.71 7.72
CA MET A 118 -4.91 -5.86 6.26
C MET A 118 -3.70 -6.74 5.91
N VAL A 119 -2.56 -6.54 6.58
CA VAL A 119 -1.37 -7.37 6.38
C VAL A 119 -1.67 -8.83 6.67
N LYS A 120 -2.21 -9.12 7.85
CA LYS A 120 -2.55 -10.48 8.27
C LYS A 120 -3.56 -11.14 7.32
N ALA A 121 -4.63 -10.41 6.98
CA ALA A 121 -5.63 -10.92 6.06
C ALA A 121 -5.06 -11.21 4.67
N SER A 122 -4.10 -10.40 4.17
CA SER A 122 -3.46 -10.64 2.87
C SER A 122 -2.61 -11.91 2.83
N GLU A 123 -2.13 -12.38 3.97
CA GLU A 123 -1.39 -13.64 4.09
C GLU A 123 -2.33 -14.85 4.10
N GLU A 124 -3.48 -14.72 4.76
CA GLU A 124 -4.43 -15.81 4.99
C GLU A 124 -5.51 -15.94 3.90
N LYS A 125 -5.82 -14.87 3.19
CA LYS A 125 -6.94 -14.79 2.22
C LYS A 125 -6.46 -14.48 0.82
N ASP A 126 -7.27 -14.89 -0.15
CA ASP A 126 -7.02 -14.60 -1.56
C ASP A 126 -7.63 -13.25 -1.98
N MET A 127 -8.67 -12.80 -1.27
CA MET A 127 -9.32 -11.52 -1.56
C MET A 127 -9.62 -10.77 -0.27
N ILE A 128 -9.25 -9.49 -0.23
CA ILE A 128 -9.56 -8.60 0.91
C ILE A 128 -10.22 -7.31 0.42
N PHE A 129 -11.18 -6.83 1.21
CA PHE A 129 -11.79 -5.52 1.06
C PHE A 129 -11.31 -4.62 2.20
N ALA A 130 -10.65 -3.53 1.87
CA ALA A 130 -10.20 -2.51 2.81
C ALA A 130 -11.08 -1.26 2.64
N ILE A 131 -12.00 -1.06 3.57
CA ILE A 131 -13.07 -0.07 3.47
C ILE A 131 -12.91 0.95 4.59
N GLY A 132 -13.03 2.24 4.27
CA GLY A 132 -12.94 3.31 5.28
C GLY A 132 -12.65 4.67 4.70
N PRO A 133 -12.58 5.71 5.55
CA PRO A 133 -12.43 7.09 5.10
C PRO A 133 -11.12 7.36 4.38
N ALA A 134 -11.10 8.45 3.61
CA ALA A 134 -9.88 8.92 2.95
C ALA A 134 -8.79 9.24 3.98
N GLY A 135 -7.53 8.98 3.62
CA GLY A 135 -6.36 9.24 4.46
C GLY A 135 -6.03 8.17 5.51
N THR A 136 -6.74 7.03 5.51
CA THR A 136 -6.42 5.86 6.36
C THR A 136 -5.32 4.96 5.79
N GLY A 137 -4.74 5.32 4.64
CA GLY A 137 -3.65 4.59 4.01
C GLY A 137 -4.03 3.28 3.31
N LYS A 138 -5.31 3.06 3.00
CA LYS A 138 -5.81 1.83 2.32
C LYS A 138 -5.01 1.50 1.06
N THR A 139 -5.01 2.43 0.11
CA THR A 139 -4.34 2.28 -1.19
C THR A 139 -2.84 2.12 -1.01
N TYR A 140 -2.22 2.93 -0.17
CA TYR A 140 -0.78 2.87 0.09
C TYR A 140 -0.36 1.53 0.71
N THR A 141 -1.11 1.04 1.71
CA THR A 141 -0.88 -0.28 2.32
C THR A 141 -1.10 -1.41 1.31
N ALA A 142 -2.15 -1.33 0.47
CA ALA A 142 -2.40 -2.32 -0.58
C ALA A 142 -1.25 -2.40 -1.59
N VAL A 143 -0.72 -1.24 -2.04
CA VAL A 143 0.45 -1.19 -2.94
C VAL A 143 1.69 -1.75 -2.26
N ALA A 144 1.92 -1.46 -0.97
CA ALA A 144 3.03 -2.03 -0.22
C ALA A 144 2.95 -3.56 -0.13
N LEU A 145 1.77 -4.12 0.11
CA LEU A 145 1.53 -5.56 0.11
C LEU A 145 1.81 -6.19 -1.26
N ALA A 146 1.39 -5.52 -2.35
CA ALA A 146 1.65 -5.98 -3.71
C ALA A 146 3.16 -5.99 -4.04
N VAL A 147 3.87 -4.92 -3.70
CA VAL A 147 5.32 -4.83 -3.91
C VAL A 147 6.06 -5.88 -3.06
N ARG A 148 5.62 -6.12 -1.81
CA ARG A 148 6.17 -7.19 -0.96
C ARG A 148 5.97 -8.56 -1.61
N ALA A 149 4.76 -8.87 -2.06
CA ALA A 149 4.45 -10.15 -2.70
C ALA A 149 5.25 -10.36 -4.00
N LEU A 150 5.46 -9.30 -4.80
CA LEU A 150 6.30 -9.36 -6.00
C LEU A 150 7.78 -9.61 -5.65
N LYS A 151 8.33 -8.90 -4.65
CA LYS A 151 9.71 -9.07 -4.18
C LYS A 151 9.93 -10.49 -3.61
N ASN A 152 8.95 -11.03 -2.90
CA ASN A 152 8.97 -12.39 -2.36
C ASN A 152 8.70 -13.48 -3.41
N LYS A 153 8.47 -13.11 -4.69
CA LYS A 153 8.13 -14.04 -5.78
C LYS A 153 6.84 -14.86 -5.53
N GLU A 154 5.96 -14.37 -4.66
CA GLU A 154 4.63 -14.96 -4.41
C GLU A 154 3.70 -14.75 -5.62
N VAL A 155 3.90 -13.64 -6.32
CA VAL A 155 3.20 -13.29 -7.56
C VAL A 155 4.23 -12.90 -8.64
N ARG A 156 3.79 -12.98 -9.90
CA ARG A 156 4.64 -12.65 -11.06
C ARG A 156 4.44 -11.22 -11.55
N ARG A 157 3.28 -10.61 -11.22
CA ARG A 157 2.91 -9.26 -11.70
C ARG A 157 2.00 -8.56 -10.71
N ILE A 158 2.01 -7.24 -10.80
CA ILE A 158 1.10 -6.36 -10.06
C ILE A 158 0.19 -5.68 -11.09
N ILE A 159 -1.12 -5.68 -10.83
CA ILE A 159 -2.11 -4.98 -11.65
C ILE A 159 -2.85 -4.00 -10.76
N LEU A 160 -2.72 -2.72 -11.07
CA LEU A 160 -3.40 -1.65 -10.37
C LEU A 160 -4.50 -1.10 -11.28
N THR A 161 -5.71 -1.03 -10.74
CA THR A 161 -6.85 -0.54 -11.52
C THR A 161 -7.73 0.37 -10.69
N ARG A 162 -8.38 1.30 -11.35
CA ARG A 162 -9.31 2.26 -10.75
C ARG A 162 -10.49 2.48 -11.69
N PRO A 163 -11.73 2.65 -11.18
CA PRO A 163 -12.85 3.09 -12.01
C PRO A 163 -12.54 4.48 -12.60
N ALA A 164 -12.79 4.64 -13.87
CA ALA A 164 -12.78 5.97 -14.48
C ALA A 164 -14.14 6.61 -14.17
N VAL A 165 -14.18 7.59 -13.29
CA VAL A 165 -15.36 8.38 -12.96
C VAL A 165 -15.10 9.79 -13.45
N GLU A 166 -16.01 10.34 -14.20
CA GLU A 166 -16.00 11.75 -14.54
C GLU A 166 -16.47 12.55 -13.32
N ALA A 167 -15.53 12.94 -12.45
CA ALA A 167 -15.82 13.81 -11.31
C ALA A 167 -16.12 15.24 -11.80
N GLY A 168 -17.30 15.45 -12.39
CA GLY A 168 -17.78 16.77 -12.83
C GLY A 168 -17.09 17.36 -14.08
N GLU A 169 -15.97 16.81 -14.52
CA GLU A 169 -15.27 17.21 -15.74
C GLU A 169 -15.45 16.11 -16.78
N ASN A 170 -16.11 16.43 -17.88
CA ASN A 170 -16.27 15.50 -19.00
C ASN A 170 -14.90 15.16 -19.61
N LEU A 171 -14.45 13.90 -19.46
CA LEU A 171 -13.23 13.37 -20.09
C LEU A 171 -13.14 13.68 -21.59
N GLY A 172 -14.27 13.95 -22.23
CA GLY A 172 -14.36 14.39 -23.63
C GLY A 172 -13.68 15.72 -23.94
N PHE A 173 -13.48 16.61 -22.97
CA PHE A 173 -12.84 17.92 -23.18
C PHE A 173 -11.32 17.91 -23.00
N LEU A 174 -10.75 16.86 -22.43
CA LEU A 174 -9.29 16.77 -22.29
C LEU A 174 -8.66 16.37 -23.64
N PRO A 175 -7.58 17.05 -24.09
CA PRO A 175 -6.84 16.66 -25.27
C PRO A 175 -6.06 15.35 -25.02
N GLY A 176 -5.78 14.59 -26.07
CA GLY A 176 -4.99 13.34 -25.99
C GLY A 176 -5.81 12.06 -26.18
N ASP A 177 -5.12 10.94 -26.17
CA ASP A 177 -5.75 9.63 -26.23
C ASP A 177 -6.41 9.25 -24.89
N LEU A 178 -7.17 8.14 -24.88
CA LEU A 178 -7.90 7.71 -23.68
C LEU A 178 -6.97 7.44 -22.48
N LYS A 179 -5.75 6.98 -22.74
CA LYS A 179 -4.75 6.70 -21.71
C LYS A 179 -4.22 7.98 -21.09
N GLU A 180 -3.86 8.96 -21.91
CA GLU A 180 -3.40 10.27 -21.45
C GLU A 180 -4.45 11.00 -20.62
N LYS A 181 -5.73 10.88 -20.98
CA LYS A 181 -6.85 11.47 -20.23
C LYS A 181 -7.06 10.82 -18.86
N LEU A 182 -6.72 9.56 -18.70
CA LEU A 182 -6.91 8.79 -17.48
C LEU A 182 -5.69 8.82 -16.54
N ASP A 183 -4.49 9.14 -17.05
CA ASP A 183 -3.25 9.19 -16.27
C ASP A 183 -3.34 10.05 -15.00
N PRO A 184 -3.97 11.25 -14.99
CA PRO A 184 -4.12 12.04 -13.77
C PRO A 184 -4.85 11.30 -12.64
N TYR A 185 -5.86 10.50 -12.97
CA TYR A 185 -6.63 9.73 -11.99
C TYR A 185 -5.85 8.53 -11.42
N LEU A 186 -4.83 8.08 -12.13
CA LEU A 186 -3.96 6.96 -11.72
C LEU A 186 -2.70 7.46 -10.99
N GLN A 187 -2.46 8.78 -10.94
CA GLN A 187 -1.27 9.38 -10.33
C GLN A 187 -1.02 8.92 -8.89
N PRO A 188 -2.01 8.80 -7.98
CA PRO A 188 -1.77 8.32 -6.62
C PRO A 188 -1.18 6.91 -6.55
N LEU A 189 -1.49 6.05 -7.53
CA LEU A 189 -0.92 4.70 -7.63
C LEU A 189 0.54 4.74 -8.08
N TYR A 190 0.85 5.61 -9.05
CA TYR A 190 2.24 5.85 -9.47
C TYR A 190 3.09 6.40 -8.33
N ASP A 191 2.56 7.34 -7.54
CA ASP A 191 3.29 7.96 -6.43
C ASP A 191 3.59 6.92 -5.34
N ALA A 192 2.63 6.08 -4.98
CA ALA A 192 2.86 4.99 -4.04
C ALA A 192 3.96 4.02 -4.53
N LEU A 193 3.95 3.66 -5.82
CA LEU A 193 4.99 2.79 -6.38
C LEU A 193 6.37 3.45 -6.39
N ARG A 194 6.45 4.76 -6.66
CA ARG A 194 7.72 5.54 -6.64
C ARG A 194 8.36 5.61 -5.26
N ASP A 195 7.56 5.61 -4.20
CA ASP A 195 8.06 5.52 -2.83
C ASP A 195 8.66 4.13 -2.53
N MET A 196 8.12 3.08 -3.15
CA MET A 196 8.40 1.68 -2.82
C MET A 196 9.45 1.01 -3.71
N LEU A 197 9.70 1.58 -4.89
CA LEU A 197 10.62 1.04 -5.89
C LEU A 197 11.59 2.12 -6.39
N PRO A 198 12.87 1.77 -6.64
CA PRO A 198 13.77 2.64 -7.38
C PRO A 198 13.22 2.98 -8.77
N GLN A 199 13.42 4.21 -9.22
CA GLN A 199 12.87 4.72 -10.49
C GLN A 199 13.18 3.79 -11.68
N SER A 200 14.44 3.40 -11.83
CA SER A 200 14.89 2.53 -12.93
C SER A 200 14.22 1.15 -12.91
N LYS A 201 13.95 0.61 -11.71
CA LYS A 201 13.29 -0.67 -11.54
C LYS A 201 11.78 -0.57 -11.83
N LEU A 202 11.15 0.52 -11.41
CA LEU A 202 9.75 0.79 -11.73
C LEU A 202 9.53 0.92 -13.24
N GLU A 203 10.38 1.69 -13.93
CA GLU A 203 10.34 1.85 -15.38
C GLU A 203 10.52 0.51 -16.11
N ALA A 204 11.49 -0.31 -15.68
CA ALA A 204 11.70 -1.63 -16.24
C ALA A 204 10.45 -2.54 -16.05
N PHE A 205 9.88 -2.58 -14.85
CA PHE A 205 8.70 -3.38 -14.55
C PHE A 205 7.44 -2.92 -15.27
N MET A 206 7.32 -1.62 -15.54
CA MET A 206 6.22 -1.11 -16.36
C MET A 206 6.45 -1.41 -17.85
N GLY A 207 7.70 -1.37 -18.31
CA GLY A 207 8.06 -1.66 -19.70
C GLY A 207 7.88 -3.11 -20.09
N ASP A 208 8.12 -4.05 -19.19
CA ASP A 208 7.98 -5.49 -19.43
C ASP A 208 6.62 -6.06 -18.99
N GLY A 209 5.73 -5.22 -18.44
CA GLY A 209 4.39 -5.61 -18.00
C GLY A 209 4.34 -6.34 -16.66
N THR A 210 5.43 -6.39 -15.90
CA THR A 210 5.45 -6.88 -14.52
C THR A 210 4.56 -6.02 -13.61
N ILE A 211 4.53 -4.70 -13.85
CA ILE A 211 3.61 -3.76 -13.22
C ILE A 211 2.75 -3.12 -14.31
N GLU A 212 1.44 -3.27 -14.19
CA GLU A 212 0.45 -2.70 -15.08
C GLU A 212 -0.49 -1.78 -14.30
N ILE A 213 -0.69 -0.55 -14.80
CA ILE A 213 -1.69 0.38 -14.28
C ILE A 213 -2.67 0.66 -15.42
N ALA A 214 -3.95 0.32 -15.20
CA ALA A 214 -4.96 0.44 -16.24
C ALA A 214 -6.35 0.72 -15.66
N PRO A 215 -7.23 1.41 -16.41
CA PRO A 215 -8.63 1.60 -16.02
C PRO A 215 -9.37 0.28 -15.85
N LEU A 216 -10.35 0.26 -14.94
CA LEU A 216 -11.18 -0.92 -14.65
C LEU A 216 -11.82 -1.56 -15.89
N ALA A 217 -12.21 -0.75 -16.87
CA ALA A 217 -12.80 -1.23 -18.11
C ALA A 217 -11.90 -2.21 -18.89
N PHE A 218 -10.57 -2.05 -18.79
CA PHE A 218 -9.59 -2.89 -19.49
C PHE A 218 -9.38 -4.27 -18.84
N MET A 219 -10.02 -4.51 -17.69
CA MET A 219 -10.01 -5.82 -17.03
C MET A 219 -11.04 -6.79 -17.65
N ARG A 220 -11.97 -6.28 -18.47
CA ARG A 220 -13.01 -7.12 -19.10
C ARG A 220 -12.41 -8.19 -20.02
N GLY A 221 -12.87 -9.45 -19.87
CA GLY A 221 -12.43 -10.56 -20.71
C GLY A 221 -11.07 -11.14 -20.36
N ARG A 222 -10.39 -10.61 -19.35
CA ARG A 222 -9.08 -11.09 -18.89
C ARG A 222 -9.24 -12.16 -17.79
N THR A 223 -8.22 -13.00 -17.64
CA THR A 223 -8.00 -13.84 -16.46
C THR A 223 -6.67 -13.43 -15.84
N LEU A 224 -6.69 -13.06 -14.56
CA LEU A 224 -5.56 -12.45 -13.87
C LEU A 224 -4.84 -13.49 -13.02
N ASP A 225 -4.06 -14.36 -13.68
CA ASP A 225 -3.29 -15.43 -13.04
C ASP A 225 -1.98 -14.91 -12.44
N HIS A 226 -1.56 -15.51 -11.31
CA HIS A 226 -0.28 -15.24 -10.65
C HIS A 226 -0.01 -13.75 -10.42
N ALA A 227 -1.06 -13.00 -10.12
CA ALA A 227 -1.03 -11.55 -10.02
C ALA A 227 -1.51 -11.06 -8.65
N PHE A 228 -0.89 -9.99 -8.16
CA PHE A 228 -1.45 -9.19 -7.09
C PHE A 228 -2.25 -8.04 -7.75
N VAL A 229 -3.54 -8.02 -7.52
CA VAL A 229 -4.46 -7.12 -8.22
C VAL A 229 -5.11 -6.17 -7.23
N ILE A 230 -5.04 -4.87 -7.49
CA ILE A 230 -5.65 -3.85 -6.65
C ILE A 230 -6.73 -3.13 -7.46
N LEU A 231 -7.94 -3.08 -6.92
CA LEU A 231 -8.99 -2.15 -7.35
C LEU A 231 -9.09 -1.02 -6.33
N ASP A 232 -8.62 0.15 -6.72
CA ASP A 232 -8.71 1.35 -5.89
C ASP A 232 -9.98 2.15 -6.18
N GLU A 233 -10.50 2.88 -5.18
CA GLU A 233 -11.74 3.66 -5.26
C GLU A 233 -12.95 2.84 -5.75
N ALA A 234 -13.08 1.63 -5.23
CA ALA A 234 -14.09 0.66 -5.68
C ALA A 234 -15.54 1.12 -5.47
N GLN A 235 -15.80 2.09 -4.58
CA GLN A 235 -17.12 2.71 -4.44
C GLN A 235 -17.62 3.38 -5.72
N ASN A 236 -16.69 3.76 -6.60
CA ASN A 236 -16.97 4.37 -7.88
C ASN A 236 -17.11 3.35 -9.04
N ALA A 237 -17.14 2.04 -8.71
CA ALA A 237 -17.52 1.00 -9.65
C ALA A 237 -19.02 0.67 -9.51
N THR A 238 -19.72 0.58 -10.62
CA THR A 238 -21.11 0.10 -10.65
C THR A 238 -21.18 -1.38 -10.25
N ARG A 239 -22.37 -1.87 -9.91
CA ARG A 239 -22.61 -3.29 -9.54
C ARG A 239 -22.10 -4.25 -10.62
N SER A 240 -22.33 -3.95 -11.90
CA SER A 240 -21.89 -4.78 -13.01
C SER A 240 -20.38 -4.74 -13.21
N GLN A 241 -19.76 -3.58 -13.05
CA GLN A 241 -18.31 -3.41 -13.16
C GLN A 241 -17.58 -4.14 -12.03
N LEU A 242 -18.03 -3.99 -10.80
CA LEU A 242 -17.42 -4.66 -9.66
C LEU A 242 -17.55 -6.18 -9.77
N LYS A 243 -18.75 -6.70 -10.09
CA LYS A 243 -18.96 -8.14 -10.34
C LYS A 243 -18.07 -8.64 -11.48
N MET A 244 -17.98 -7.89 -12.59
CA MET A 244 -17.10 -8.22 -13.71
C MET A 244 -15.66 -8.35 -13.25
N PHE A 245 -15.14 -7.40 -12.45
CA PHE A 245 -13.77 -7.39 -11.97
C PHE A 245 -13.48 -8.55 -11.00
N LEU A 246 -14.30 -8.77 -9.99
CA LEU A 246 -14.11 -9.83 -9.00
C LEU A 246 -14.03 -11.22 -9.65
N THR A 247 -14.77 -11.41 -10.75
CA THR A 247 -14.74 -12.66 -11.53
C THR A 247 -13.55 -12.78 -12.48
N ARG A 248 -12.60 -11.85 -12.47
CA ARG A 248 -11.31 -11.94 -13.23
C ARG A 248 -10.23 -12.69 -12.48
N MET A 249 -10.46 -13.02 -11.20
CA MET A 249 -9.50 -13.72 -10.38
C MET A 249 -9.10 -15.05 -11.02
N GLY A 250 -7.81 -15.21 -11.24
CA GLY A 250 -7.20 -16.40 -11.80
C GLY A 250 -6.45 -17.23 -10.77
N ARG A 251 -5.66 -18.17 -11.24
CA ARG A 251 -4.87 -19.07 -10.37
C ARG A 251 -3.80 -18.29 -9.62
N SER A 252 -3.63 -18.59 -8.33
CA SER A 252 -2.59 -17.97 -7.48
C SER A 252 -2.61 -16.43 -7.56
N ALA A 253 -3.80 -15.84 -7.71
CA ALA A 253 -3.98 -14.41 -7.67
C ALA A 253 -4.39 -13.96 -6.28
N LYS A 254 -3.95 -12.76 -5.88
CA LYS A 254 -4.41 -12.04 -4.69
C LYS A 254 -5.09 -10.74 -5.09
N PHE A 255 -6.27 -10.49 -4.53
CA PHE A 255 -7.05 -9.31 -4.83
C PHE A 255 -7.21 -8.44 -3.59
N VAL A 256 -6.95 -7.15 -3.73
CA VAL A 256 -7.23 -6.13 -2.70
C VAL A 256 -8.15 -5.08 -3.30
N ILE A 257 -9.29 -4.90 -2.67
CA ILE A 257 -10.29 -3.93 -3.06
C ILE A 257 -10.30 -2.81 -2.01
N THR A 258 -9.93 -1.59 -2.39
CA THR A 258 -9.96 -0.43 -1.50
C THR A 258 -11.13 0.49 -1.88
N GLY A 259 -11.75 1.12 -0.88
CA GLY A 259 -12.85 2.03 -1.14
C GLY A 259 -13.36 2.77 0.10
N ASP A 260 -14.18 3.78 -0.17
CA ASP A 260 -14.87 4.60 0.84
C ASP A 260 -16.36 4.70 0.49
N ILE A 261 -17.21 4.05 1.26
CA ILE A 261 -18.66 4.05 1.01
C ILE A 261 -19.32 5.41 1.21
N THR A 262 -18.62 6.37 1.82
CA THR A 262 -19.12 7.74 2.05
C THR A 262 -18.78 8.69 0.90
N GLN A 263 -17.87 8.31 -0.02
CA GLN A 263 -17.39 9.14 -1.13
C GLN A 263 -17.75 8.51 -2.48
N ILE A 264 -19.04 8.39 -2.76
CA ILE A 264 -19.55 7.83 -4.02
C ILE A 264 -19.79 8.98 -5.01
N ASP A 265 -18.95 9.04 -6.05
CA ASP A 265 -19.02 10.07 -7.12
C ASP A 265 -19.86 9.60 -8.33
N LEU A 266 -20.47 8.43 -8.25
CA LEU A 266 -21.32 7.91 -9.32
C LEU A 266 -22.61 8.74 -9.47
N PRO A 267 -23.13 8.91 -10.69
CA PRO A 267 -24.44 9.52 -10.91
C PRO A 267 -25.54 8.82 -10.12
N LYS A 268 -26.55 9.57 -9.64
CA LYS A 268 -27.64 9.04 -8.80
C LYS A 268 -28.38 7.83 -9.38
N ASN A 269 -28.41 7.70 -10.72
CA ASN A 269 -29.02 6.57 -11.43
C ASN A 269 -28.10 5.35 -11.57
N GLN A 270 -26.85 5.42 -11.09
CA GLN A 270 -25.87 4.33 -11.15
C GLN A 270 -25.42 3.94 -9.75
N PRO A 271 -26.06 2.95 -9.10
CA PRO A 271 -25.71 2.57 -7.75
C PRO A 271 -24.32 1.94 -7.68
N SER A 272 -23.56 2.31 -6.64
CA SER A 272 -22.27 1.71 -6.32
C SER A 272 -22.41 0.19 -6.10
N GLY A 273 -21.42 -0.54 -6.60
CA GLY A 273 -21.33 -1.99 -6.39
C GLY A 273 -20.73 -2.37 -5.04
N LEU A 274 -19.96 -1.49 -4.40
CA LEU A 274 -19.24 -1.81 -3.18
C LEU A 274 -20.15 -2.17 -2.00
N PRO A 275 -21.21 -1.41 -1.65
CA PRO A 275 -22.13 -1.80 -0.58
C PRO A 275 -22.80 -3.16 -0.82
N GLN A 276 -23.22 -3.43 -2.05
CA GLN A 276 -23.80 -4.73 -2.41
C GLN A 276 -22.79 -5.87 -2.29
N ALA A 277 -21.54 -5.66 -2.70
CA ALA A 277 -20.50 -6.68 -2.58
C ALA A 277 -20.21 -7.04 -1.12
N ILE A 278 -20.20 -6.06 -0.22
CA ILE A 278 -20.03 -6.29 1.22
C ILE A 278 -21.13 -7.22 1.75
N GLU A 279 -22.38 -6.96 1.38
CA GLU A 279 -23.52 -7.75 1.82
C GLU A 279 -23.50 -9.18 1.25
N VAL A 280 -23.26 -9.31 -0.05
CA VAL A 280 -23.36 -10.59 -0.77
C VAL A 280 -22.17 -11.51 -0.48
N LEU A 281 -20.98 -10.95 -0.24
CA LEU A 281 -19.73 -11.74 -0.14
C LEU A 281 -19.28 -11.97 1.32
N LYS A 282 -19.95 -11.45 2.33
CA LYS A 282 -19.55 -11.52 3.74
C LYS A 282 -19.28 -12.93 4.27
N ASP A 283 -20.01 -13.94 3.75
CA ASP A 283 -19.92 -15.33 4.19
C ASP A 283 -19.10 -16.21 3.22
N VAL A 284 -18.47 -15.63 2.20
CA VAL A 284 -17.67 -16.38 1.21
C VAL A 284 -16.29 -16.68 1.79
N LYS A 285 -15.96 -17.98 1.90
CA LYS A 285 -14.63 -18.41 2.37
C LYS A 285 -13.54 -17.90 1.42
N GLY A 286 -12.42 -17.41 2.00
CA GLY A 286 -11.30 -16.86 1.24
C GLY A 286 -11.40 -15.34 1.01
N ILE A 287 -12.51 -14.71 1.40
CA ILE A 287 -12.69 -13.25 1.40
C ILE A 287 -12.66 -12.73 2.83
N ASP A 288 -12.05 -11.55 3.04
CA ASP A 288 -12.10 -10.84 4.31
C ASP A 288 -12.43 -9.35 4.11
N PHE A 289 -13.04 -8.74 5.11
CA PHE A 289 -13.46 -7.34 5.11
C PHE A 289 -12.83 -6.61 6.28
N ILE A 290 -11.96 -5.64 5.99
CA ILE A 290 -11.29 -4.81 6.99
C ILE A 290 -11.87 -3.40 6.91
N PHE A 291 -12.48 -2.97 8.02
CA PHE A 291 -13.06 -1.64 8.15
C PHE A 291 -12.08 -0.73 8.89
N LEU A 292 -11.56 0.25 8.15
CA LEU A 292 -10.74 1.31 8.71
C LEU A 292 -11.65 2.46 9.17
N SER A 293 -11.23 3.15 10.21
CA SER A 293 -12.00 4.21 10.85
C SER A 293 -11.23 5.54 10.88
N GLU A 294 -11.83 6.59 11.41
CA GLU A 294 -11.14 7.87 11.62
C GLU A 294 -9.89 7.75 12.52
N LYS A 295 -9.81 6.71 13.38
CA LYS A 295 -8.64 6.42 14.20
C LYS A 295 -7.42 5.95 13.38
N ASP A 296 -7.66 5.49 12.16
CA ASP A 296 -6.61 5.06 11.23
C ASP A 296 -6.13 6.18 10.31
N VAL A 297 -6.68 7.40 10.44
CA VAL A 297 -6.28 8.54 9.61
C VAL A 297 -4.88 9.00 9.98
N VAL A 298 -3.94 8.81 9.06
CA VAL A 298 -2.54 9.27 9.17
C VAL A 298 -2.40 10.55 8.34
N ARG A 299 -2.71 11.68 8.93
CA ARG A 299 -2.66 12.99 8.27
C ARG A 299 -1.96 14.02 9.14
N HIS A 300 -1.48 15.09 8.50
CA HIS A 300 -0.99 16.24 9.24
C HIS A 300 -2.12 16.81 10.13
N LYS A 301 -1.80 17.18 11.39
CA LYS A 301 -2.78 17.68 12.37
C LYS A 301 -3.66 18.79 11.81
N LEU A 302 -3.06 19.73 11.09
CA LEU A 302 -3.80 20.85 10.46
C LEU A 302 -4.89 20.36 9.49
N VAL A 303 -4.63 19.30 8.72
CA VAL A 303 -5.64 18.74 7.79
C VAL A 303 -6.82 18.16 8.57
N THR A 304 -6.56 17.49 9.69
CA THR A 304 -7.61 17.00 10.59
C THR A 304 -8.43 18.16 11.15
N ASP A 305 -7.77 19.24 11.58
CA ASP A 305 -8.42 20.42 12.13
C ASP A 305 -9.28 21.13 11.06
N ILE A 306 -8.81 21.23 9.81
CA ILE A 306 -9.57 21.77 8.67
C ILE A 306 -10.83 20.92 8.42
N VAL A 307 -10.69 19.62 8.30
CA VAL A 307 -11.84 18.72 8.06
C VAL A 307 -12.89 18.85 9.16
N ASN A 308 -12.47 18.90 10.41
CA ASN A 308 -13.38 19.06 11.55
C ASN A 308 -14.06 20.44 11.54
N ALA A 309 -13.37 21.49 11.15
CA ALA A 309 -13.96 22.83 11.02
C ALA A 309 -15.05 22.86 9.95
N TYR A 310 -14.82 22.25 8.78
CA TYR A 310 -15.83 22.15 7.74
C TYR A 310 -17.02 21.27 8.15
N LYS A 311 -16.78 20.13 8.78
CA LYS A 311 -17.87 19.28 9.31
C LYS A 311 -18.77 20.06 10.26
N LYS A 312 -18.18 20.82 11.18
CA LYS A 312 -18.93 21.66 12.12
C LYS A 312 -19.73 22.73 11.40
N TYR A 313 -19.13 23.42 10.43
CA TYR A 313 -19.82 24.46 9.66
C TYR A 313 -21.05 23.93 8.92
N TYR A 314 -20.95 22.78 8.26
CA TYR A 314 -22.10 22.18 7.56
C TYR A 314 -23.16 21.68 8.53
N HIS A 315 -22.77 21.08 9.64
CA HIS A 315 -23.74 20.59 10.64
C HIS A 315 -24.52 21.76 11.28
N ASP A 316 -23.84 22.85 11.59
CA ASP A 316 -24.47 24.04 12.18
C ASP A 316 -25.45 24.71 11.17
N ASN A 317 -25.17 24.68 9.86
CA ASN A 317 -26.03 25.23 8.83
C ASN A 317 -27.23 24.32 8.47
N ASP A 318 -27.03 22.99 8.44
CA ASP A 318 -28.13 22.04 8.21
C ASP A 318 -29.19 22.12 9.33
N GLU A 319 -28.78 22.33 10.60
CA GLU A 319 -29.71 22.56 11.71
C GLU A 319 -30.49 23.89 11.61
N ASP A 320 -29.90 24.90 10.98
CA ASP A 320 -30.58 26.18 10.77
C ASP A 320 -31.57 26.12 9.60
N ASP A 321 -31.26 25.39 8.54
CA ASP A 321 -32.19 25.16 7.41
C ASP A 321 -33.40 24.32 7.86
N ASP A 322 -33.22 23.27 8.65
CA ASP A 322 -34.31 22.49 9.25
C ASP A 322 -35.20 23.33 10.17
N LYS A 323 -34.61 24.31 10.90
CA LYS A 323 -35.39 25.24 11.74
C LYS A 323 -36.17 26.27 10.93
N VAL A 324 -35.67 26.66 9.76
CA VAL A 324 -36.34 27.60 8.84
C VAL A 324 -37.52 26.85 8.17
N GLU A 325 -37.34 25.63 7.68
CA GLU A 325 -38.44 24.83 7.11
C GLU A 325 -39.55 24.52 8.16
N ALA A 326 -39.16 24.13 9.37
CA ALA A 326 -40.12 23.87 10.46
C ALA A 326 -40.89 25.13 10.90
N LYS A 327 -40.35 26.34 10.71
CA LYS A 327 -41.07 27.61 10.95
C LYS A 327 -41.96 27.98 9.79
N ALA A 328 -41.56 27.67 8.54
CA ALA A 328 -42.42 27.89 7.37
C ALA A 328 -43.68 27.02 7.41
N GLU A 329 -43.52 25.73 7.71
CA GLU A 329 -44.66 24.79 7.86
C GLU A 329 -45.62 25.18 9.00
N LYS A 330 -45.13 25.75 10.11
CA LYS A 330 -45.99 26.22 11.19
C LYS A 330 -46.78 27.49 10.81
N ASN A 331 -46.22 28.37 10.00
CA ASN A 331 -46.91 29.57 9.54
C ASN A 331 -47.99 29.23 8.50
N ASP A 332 -47.72 28.29 7.57
CA ASP A 332 -48.75 27.83 6.61
C ASP A 332 -49.93 27.15 7.26
N ASN A 333 -49.73 26.44 8.39
CA ASN A 333 -50.80 25.82 9.16
C ASN A 333 -51.62 26.81 10.01
N ILE A 334 -51.09 28.01 10.32
CA ILE A 334 -51.80 29.08 11.02
C ILE A 334 -52.71 29.85 10.07
N ASP A 335 -52.26 30.10 8.85
CA ASP A 335 -53.05 30.81 7.84
C ASP A 335 -54.23 29.96 7.29
N ASN A 336 -54.04 28.64 7.15
CA ASN A 336 -55.14 27.74 6.73
C ASN A 336 -56.26 27.56 7.78
N ASN A 337 -55.98 27.74 9.08
CA ASN A 337 -57.02 27.63 10.13
C ASN A 337 -57.81 28.91 10.32
N ASN A 338 -57.43 30.04 9.69
CA ASN A 338 -58.19 31.31 9.75
C ASN A 338 -59.14 31.51 8.57
N VAL A 339 -59.11 30.65 7.54
CA VAL A 339 -59.97 30.78 6.34
C VAL A 339 -61.29 29.96 6.48
N GLU A 340 -61.43 29.12 7.50
CA GLU A 340 -62.66 28.32 7.71
C GLU A 340 -63.66 28.89 8.75
N LYS A 341 -63.52 30.18 9.09
CA LYS A 341 -64.43 30.85 10.00
C LYS A 341 -64.93 32.21 9.47
N ASP A 342 -65.60 32.21 8.33
CA ASP A 342 -66.56 33.28 7.95
C ASP A 342 -67.64 32.70 7.05
#